data_e5bef34fadac8594e01cc7c25e0ca264
#
_entry.id   e5bef34fadac8594e01cc7c25e0ca264
#
_cell.length_a   1.000
_cell.length_b   1.000
_cell.length_c   1.000
_cell.angle_alpha   90.00
_cell.angle_beta   90.00
_cell.angle_gamma   90.00
#
_symmetry.space_group_name_H-M   'P 1'
#
loop_
_entity.id
_entity.type
_entity.pdbx_description
1 polymer ?
#
loop_
_entity_poly.entity_id
_entity_poly.type
_entity_poly.pdbx_seq_one_letter_code
_entity_poly.pdbx_strand_id
1 'polypeptide(L)'
;MSLTHVSDDTFDSDVLGSQQPVLVDYWAEWCGPCLAIAPALDEIAKEFEGKLTVAKINIDEHPMTPTKYGVRGIPTLMIFKGGQVAATMVGARPKGKIAEWINSNI
;
A
#
# COMPACT_ATOMS: atom_id res chain seq x y z
N MET A 1 -1.26 -9.85 -12.44
CA MET A 1 -0.20 -9.41 -11.52
C MET A 1 -0.82 -8.89 -10.26
N SER A 2 -0.31 -9.32 -9.14
CA SER A 2 -0.89 -8.93 -7.86
C SER A 2 -0.35 -7.61 -7.31
N LEU A 3 0.75 -7.09 -7.86
CA LEU A 3 1.31 -5.81 -7.45
C LEU A 3 1.15 -4.80 -8.57
N THR A 4 0.59 -3.65 -8.24
CA THR A 4 0.24 -2.60 -9.19
C THR A 4 0.89 -1.28 -8.78
N HIS A 5 1.42 -0.54 -9.75
CA HIS A 5 1.88 0.83 -9.51
C HIS A 5 0.74 1.78 -9.87
N VAL A 6 0.37 2.65 -8.92
CA VAL A 6 -0.72 3.59 -9.12
C VAL A 6 -0.19 5.03 -9.08
N SER A 7 -0.99 5.95 -9.62
CA SER A 7 -0.66 7.38 -9.71
C SER A 7 -1.77 8.20 -9.07
N ASP A 8 -1.54 9.51 -8.94
CA ASP A 8 -2.61 10.41 -8.51
C ASP A 8 -3.82 10.30 -9.45
N ASP A 9 -3.57 10.10 -10.75
CA ASP A 9 -4.66 10.01 -11.74
C ASP A 9 -5.42 8.69 -11.70
N THR A 10 -4.76 7.59 -11.31
CA THR A 10 -5.39 6.27 -11.32
C THR A 10 -5.87 5.82 -9.96
N PHE A 11 -5.57 6.57 -8.91
CA PHE A 11 -5.87 6.16 -7.53
C PHE A 11 -7.35 5.89 -7.31
N ASP A 12 -8.21 6.79 -7.79
CA ASP A 12 -9.66 6.64 -7.59
C ASP A 12 -10.17 5.36 -8.23
N SER A 13 -9.79 5.08 -9.49
CA SER A 13 -10.28 3.88 -10.19
C SER A 13 -9.64 2.61 -9.66
N ASP A 14 -8.32 2.62 -9.41
CA ASP A 14 -7.59 1.40 -9.08
C ASP A 14 -7.68 1.04 -7.59
N VAL A 15 -7.82 2.02 -6.72
CA VAL A 15 -7.85 1.79 -5.27
C VAL A 15 -9.25 1.98 -4.72
N LEU A 16 -9.82 3.19 -4.88
CA LEU A 16 -11.12 3.49 -4.28
C LEU A 16 -12.25 2.72 -4.95
N GLY A 17 -12.13 2.44 -6.25
CA GLY A 17 -13.12 1.68 -7.02
C GLY A 17 -12.92 0.17 -6.98
N SER A 18 -11.92 -0.32 -6.25
CA SER A 18 -11.64 -1.76 -6.20
C SER A 18 -12.71 -2.52 -5.43
N GLN A 19 -13.08 -3.71 -5.94
CA GLN A 19 -14.05 -4.56 -5.28
C GLN A 19 -13.44 -5.39 -4.15
N GLN A 20 -12.12 -5.56 -4.15
CA GLN A 20 -11.44 -6.24 -3.05
C GLN A 20 -10.55 -5.25 -2.29
N PRO A 21 -10.14 -5.59 -1.06
CA PRO A 21 -9.25 -4.71 -0.29
C PRO A 21 -7.96 -4.42 -1.04
N VAL A 22 -7.44 -3.20 -0.85
CA VAL A 22 -6.19 -2.77 -1.47
C VAL A 22 -5.24 -2.29 -0.37
N LEU A 23 -4.03 -2.85 -0.39
CA LEU A 23 -2.93 -2.36 0.44
C LEU A 23 -2.15 -1.37 -0.39
N VAL A 24 -2.10 -0.11 0.07
CA VAL A 24 -1.34 0.94 -0.60
C VAL A 24 -0.04 1.18 0.15
N ASP A 25 1.08 1.09 -0.55
CA ASP A 25 2.42 1.38 -0.03
C ASP A 25 2.86 2.73 -0.57
N TYR A 26 2.94 3.72 0.33
CA TYR A 26 3.48 5.05 0.01
C TYR A 26 4.99 5.00 0.20
N TRP A 27 5.74 5.22 -0.86
CA TRP A 27 7.19 5.01 -0.86
C TRP A 27 7.93 6.06 -1.70
N ALA A 28 9.25 6.08 -1.59
CA ALA A 28 10.12 6.91 -2.44
C ALA A 28 11.44 6.18 -2.68
N GLU A 29 12.10 6.52 -3.78
CA GLU A 29 13.36 5.85 -4.17
C GLU A 29 14.50 6.09 -3.18
N TRP A 30 14.50 7.25 -2.51
CA TRP A 30 15.53 7.60 -1.52
C TRP A 30 15.29 6.99 -0.15
N CYS A 31 14.18 6.32 0.05
CA CYS A 31 13.76 5.82 1.36
C CYS A 31 14.31 4.41 1.59
N GLY A 32 15.36 4.29 2.39
CA GLY A 32 15.97 2.99 2.71
C GLY A 32 14.99 1.99 3.29
N PRO A 33 14.22 2.33 4.33
CA PRO A 33 13.23 1.41 4.90
C PRO A 33 12.15 0.98 3.89
N CYS A 34 11.76 1.87 2.96
CA CYS A 34 10.82 1.52 1.90
C CYS A 34 11.38 0.44 1.00
N LEU A 35 12.64 0.59 0.60
CA LEU A 35 13.31 -0.38 -0.25
C LEU A 35 13.52 -1.71 0.48
N ALA A 36 13.76 -1.65 1.79
CA ALA A 36 13.99 -2.85 2.59
C ALA A 36 12.75 -3.75 2.65
N ILE A 37 11.53 -3.19 2.65
CA ILE A 37 10.31 -4.00 2.71
C ILE A 37 9.77 -4.38 1.33
N ALA A 38 10.33 -3.85 0.24
CA ALA A 38 9.84 -4.13 -1.10
C ALA A 38 9.78 -5.63 -1.43
N PRO A 39 10.81 -6.44 -1.13
CA PRO A 39 10.71 -7.88 -1.39
C PRO A 39 9.57 -8.56 -0.61
N ALA A 40 9.34 -8.15 0.64
CA ALA A 40 8.25 -8.68 1.46
C ALA A 40 6.90 -8.36 0.84
N LEU A 41 6.73 -7.14 0.33
CA LEU A 41 5.48 -6.74 -0.32
C LEU A 41 5.24 -7.50 -1.62
N ASP A 42 6.30 -7.81 -2.38
CA ASP A 42 6.17 -8.64 -3.57
C ASP A 42 5.65 -10.03 -3.21
N GLU A 43 6.19 -10.63 -2.15
CA GLU A 43 5.75 -11.94 -1.67
C GLU A 43 4.30 -11.89 -1.16
N ILE A 44 3.96 -10.85 -0.39
CA ILE A 44 2.60 -10.66 0.12
C ILE A 44 1.61 -10.53 -1.03
N ALA A 45 1.97 -9.79 -2.08
CA ALA A 45 1.11 -9.63 -3.25
C ALA A 45 0.76 -10.99 -3.88
N LYS A 46 1.73 -11.90 -3.93
CA LYS A 46 1.51 -13.24 -4.47
C LYS A 46 0.68 -14.11 -3.52
N GLU A 47 1.01 -14.06 -2.24
CA GLU A 47 0.35 -14.91 -1.23
C GLU A 47 -1.11 -14.53 -1.02
N PHE A 48 -1.44 -13.26 -1.17
CA PHE A 48 -2.80 -12.74 -0.98
C PHE A 48 -3.57 -12.56 -2.29
N GLU A 49 -3.04 -13.07 -3.40
CA GLU A 49 -3.69 -12.95 -4.69
C GLU A 49 -5.13 -13.48 -4.63
N GLY A 50 -6.07 -12.69 -5.17
CA GLY A 50 -7.49 -13.01 -5.09
C GLY A 50 -8.18 -12.51 -3.83
N LYS A 51 -7.42 -12.09 -2.81
CA LYS A 51 -7.98 -11.57 -1.55
C LYS A 51 -7.60 -10.13 -1.30
N LEU A 52 -6.48 -9.69 -1.83
CA LEU A 52 -5.92 -8.35 -1.61
C LEU A 52 -5.15 -7.95 -2.85
N THR A 53 -5.30 -6.69 -3.23
CA THR A 53 -4.43 -6.07 -4.25
C THR A 53 -3.38 -5.26 -3.52
N VAL A 54 -2.11 -5.40 -3.92
CA VAL A 54 -1.03 -4.55 -3.39
C VAL A 54 -0.73 -3.49 -4.43
N ALA A 55 -0.87 -2.23 -4.03
CA ALA A 55 -0.62 -1.07 -4.89
C ALA A 55 0.50 -0.23 -4.29
N LYS A 56 1.38 0.28 -5.14
CA LYS A 56 2.49 1.15 -4.73
C LYS A 56 2.31 2.52 -5.36
N ILE A 57 2.55 3.57 -4.58
CA ILE A 57 2.52 4.94 -5.09
C ILE A 57 3.79 5.67 -4.65
N ASN A 58 4.53 6.20 -5.63
CA ASN A 58 5.74 6.99 -5.38
C ASN A 58 5.32 8.41 -5.02
N ILE A 59 5.63 8.83 -3.78
CA ILE A 59 5.15 10.12 -3.27
C ILE A 59 5.83 11.34 -3.91
N ASP A 60 7.00 11.15 -4.51
CA ASP A 60 7.68 12.26 -5.20
C ASP A 60 7.05 12.51 -6.57
N GLU A 61 6.65 11.45 -7.26
CA GLU A 61 5.99 11.55 -8.57
C GLU A 61 4.51 11.88 -8.46
N HIS A 62 3.87 11.48 -7.34
CA HIS A 62 2.44 11.60 -7.14
C HIS A 62 2.15 12.17 -5.76
N PRO A 63 2.35 13.48 -5.55
CA PRO A 63 2.26 14.09 -4.23
C PRO A 63 0.84 14.37 -3.74
N MET A 64 -0.15 14.36 -4.61
CA MET A 64 -1.52 14.74 -4.22
C MET A 64 -2.16 13.69 -3.32
N THR A 65 -2.04 12.42 -3.66
CA THR A 65 -2.65 11.34 -2.89
C THR A 65 -2.09 11.24 -1.47
N PRO A 66 -0.76 11.18 -1.27
CA PRO A 66 -0.24 11.14 0.11
C PRO A 66 -0.64 12.35 0.93
N THR A 67 -0.70 13.53 0.33
CA THR A 67 -1.15 14.74 1.02
C THR A 67 -2.61 14.62 1.45
N LYS A 68 -3.47 14.13 0.56
CA LYS A 68 -4.89 13.94 0.85
C LYS A 68 -5.11 13.01 2.04
N TYR A 69 -4.33 11.96 2.16
CA TYR A 69 -4.49 10.98 3.23
C TYR A 69 -3.57 11.21 4.43
N GLY A 70 -2.91 12.35 4.49
CA GLY A 70 -2.14 12.76 5.67
C GLY A 70 -0.86 11.97 5.88
N VAL A 71 -0.27 11.45 4.81
CA VAL A 71 0.99 10.70 4.89
C VAL A 71 2.13 11.67 5.18
N ARG A 72 2.83 11.45 6.31
CA ARG A 72 3.94 12.31 6.74
C ARG A 72 5.27 11.58 6.79
N GLY A 73 5.24 10.29 7.05
CA GLY A 73 6.43 9.45 7.10
C GLY A 73 6.29 8.28 6.14
N ILE A 74 7.39 7.77 5.65
CA ILE A 74 7.39 6.62 4.76
C ILE A 74 8.37 5.56 5.23
N PRO A 75 8.09 4.26 4.98
CA PRO A 75 6.89 3.80 4.29
C PRO A 75 5.64 3.97 5.16
N THR A 76 4.53 4.27 4.52
CA THR A 76 3.21 4.18 5.15
C THR A 76 2.41 3.16 4.35
N LEU A 77 1.80 2.22 5.06
CA LEU A 77 0.92 1.22 4.46
C LEU A 77 -0.50 1.51 4.90
N MET A 78 -1.42 1.59 3.94
CA MET A 78 -2.85 1.80 4.23
C MET A 78 -3.66 0.71 3.56
N ILE A 79 -4.61 0.14 4.30
CA ILE A 79 -5.56 -0.81 3.73
C ILE A 79 -6.84 -0.04 3.44
N PHE A 80 -7.27 -0.11 2.18
CA PHE A 80 -8.52 0.48 1.72
C PHE A 80 -9.55 -0.62 1.50
N LYS A 81 -10.75 -0.44 2.03
CA LYS A 81 -11.87 -1.36 1.84
C LYS A 81 -13.11 -0.53 1.48
N GLY A 82 -13.71 -0.85 0.32
CA GLY A 82 -14.89 -0.12 -0.11
C GLY A 82 -14.66 1.37 -0.29
N GLY A 83 -13.46 1.75 -0.72
CA GLY A 83 -13.10 3.15 -0.94
C GLY A 83 -12.73 3.93 0.31
N GLN A 84 -12.60 3.27 1.45
CA GLN A 84 -12.28 3.94 2.71
C GLN A 84 -11.07 3.32 3.38
N VAL A 85 -10.31 4.14 4.13
CA VAL A 85 -9.15 3.66 4.89
C VAL A 85 -9.64 2.80 6.05
N ALA A 86 -9.28 1.52 6.05
CA ALA A 86 -9.61 0.59 7.13
C ALA A 86 -8.51 0.53 8.19
N ALA A 87 -7.24 0.68 7.79
CA ALA A 87 -6.12 0.60 8.72
C ALA A 87 -4.90 1.31 8.15
N THR A 88 -4.02 1.78 9.04
CA THR A 88 -2.78 2.47 8.67
C THR A 88 -1.63 1.95 9.53
N MET A 89 -0.49 1.70 8.89
CA MET A 89 0.74 1.31 9.57
C MET A 89 1.88 2.18 9.05
N VAL A 90 2.60 2.84 9.95
CA VAL A 90 3.72 3.71 9.58
C VAL A 90 5.03 3.01 9.96
N GLY A 91 5.99 3.02 9.03
CA GLY A 91 7.31 2.45 9.25
C GLY A 91 7.43 1.02 8.74
N ALA A 92 8.68 0.58 8.59
CA ALA A 92 8.96 -0.77 8.13
C ALA A 92 8.74 -1.79 9.24
N ARG A 93 8.20 -2.95 8.87
CA ARG A 93 7.99 -4.09 9.78
C ARG A 93 8.43 -5.36 9.06
N PRO A 94 8.79 -6.42 9.79
CA PRO A 94 9.04 -7.72 9.17
C PRO A 94 7.81 -8.23 8.43
N LYS A 95 8.04 -9.03 7.40
CA LYS A 95 6.95 -9.58 6.56
C LYS A 95 5.84 -10.23 7.39
N GLY A 96 6.21 -11.03 8.39
CA GLY A 96 5.23 -11.71 9.24
C GLY A 96 4.30 -10.76 9.96
N LYS A 97 4.83 -9.63 10.43
CA LYS A 97 4.03 -8.62 11.12
C LYS A 97 3.10 -7.90 10.16
N ILE A 98 3.58 -7.61 8.95
CA ILE A 98 2.73 -7.00 7.93
C ILE A 98 1.59 -7.94 7.57
N ALA A 99 1.89 -9.23 7.35
CA ALA A 99 0.89 -10.23 7.01
C ALA A 99 -0.16 -10.40 8.11
N GLU A 100 0.25 -10.43 9.38
CA GLU A 100 -0.69 -10.49 10.51
C GLU A 100 -1.62 -9.30 10.53
N TRP A 101 -1.06 -8.10 10.33
CA TRP A 101 -1.83 -6.87 10.31
C TRP A 101 -2.84 -6.86 9.15
N ILE A 102 -2.41 -7.33 7.97
CA ILE A 102 -3.32 -7.46 6.82
C ILE A 102 -4.48 -8.40 7.17
N ASN A 103 -4.17 -9.58 7.68
CA ASN A 103 -5.21 -10.57 8.02
C ASN A 103 -6.20 -10.04 9.05
N SER A 104 -5.76 -9.18 9.95
CA SER A 104 -6.63 -8.58 10.97
C SER A 104 -7.55 -7.51 10.40
N ASN A 105 -7.31 -7.05 9.18
CA ASN A 105 -8.02 -5.88 8.63
C ASN A 105 -8.68 -6.15 7.27
N ILE A 106 -8.65 -7.36 6.82
CA ILE A 106 -9.37 -7.76 5.61
C ILE A 106 -10.32 -8.91 5.91
#